data_6f65b1cc5ded8ba2f301474ba104c090
#
_entry.id   6f65b1cc5ded8ba2f301474ba104c090
#
_cell.length_a   1.000
_cell.length_b   1.000
_cell.length_c   1.000
_cell.angle_alpha   90.00
_cell.angle_beta   90.00
_cell.angle_gamma   90.00
#
_symmetry.space_group_name_H-M   'P 1'
#
loop_
_entity.id
_entity.type
_entity.pdbx_description
1 polymer ?
#
loop_
_entity_poly.entity_id
_entity_poly.type
_entity_poly.pdbx_seq_one_letter_code
_entity_poly.pdbx_strand_id
1 'polypeptide(L)'
;MTVPETSQIGIWKGDFGRAYTDRTTFADDKAFNSVYLRRYGRTRDAICQDWLSDVPRDARILEVGSSIGNQLRVLQRLGFRHLYGIEVQRYCVDQAKQLSPGIDIIEALAADIPFKDGYFDLVFTNNVLIHFAPDDLAQVFDEIHRVTRRFVWGFEYYAPDFTPVNYRGNENLLWKADYGRLLHERFSDLRVCREEAYDCLDEPGNVDKAFLLAKP
;
A
#
# COMPACT_ATOMS: atom_id res chain seq x y z
N MET A 1 24.71 0.72 -0.33
CA MET A 1 24.62 1.20 -1.75
C MET A 1 23.38 2.06 -1.82
N THR A 2 23.46 3.27 -2.39
CA THR A 2 22.28 4.11 -2.58
C THR A 2 21.41 3.51 -3.68
N VAL A 3 20.10 3.32 -3.41
CA VAL A 3 19.13 2.91 -4.43
C VAL A 3 19.08 3.98 -5.52
N PRO A 4 19.24 3.62 -6.80
CA PRO A 4 19.16 4.60 -7.89
C PRO A 4 17.74 5.18 -7.97
N GLU A 5 17.64 6.47 -8.26
CA GLU A 5 16.37 7.14 -8.47
C GLU A 5 15.81 6.76 -9.84
N THR A 6 14.70 5.99 -9.86
CA THR A 6 14.01 5.62 -11.09
C THR A 6 13.17 6.78 -11.64
N SER A 7 12.77 6.69 -12.91
CA SER A 7 11.87 7.70 -13.50
C SER A 7 10.54 7.80 -12.75
N GLN A 8 10.02 6.68 -12.25
CA GLN A 8 8.77 6.62 -11.46
C GLN A 8 8.95 7.37 -10.13
N ILE A 9 10.06 7.16 -9.42
CA ILE A 9 10.38 7.90 -8.18
C ILE A 9 10.43 9.40 -8.45
N GLY A 10 11.08 9.83 -9.54
CA GLY A 10 11.16 11.25 -9.91
C GLY A 10 9.77 11.86 -10.17
N ILE A 11 8.87 11.13 -10.86
CA ILE A 11 7.50 11.57 -11.11
C ILE A 11 6.71 11.71 -9.79
N TRP A 12 6.83 10.71 -8.89
CA TRP A 12 6.14 10.75 -7.60
C TRP A 12 6.68 11.80 -6.63
N LYS A 13 7.97 12.11 -6.66
CA LYS A 13 8.58 13.20 -5.88
C LYS A 13 8.23 14.58 -6.42
N GLY A 14 7.90 14.68 -7.71
CA GLY A 14 7.60 15.92 -8.40
C GLY A 14 6.18 16.44 -8.24
N ASP A 15 5.80 17.33 -9.16
CA ASP A 15 4.48 17.99 -9.17
C ASP A 15 3.31 17.01 -9.36
N PHE A 16 3.53 15.90 -10.07
CA PHE A 16 2.52 14.86 -10.23
C PHE A 16 2.12 14.24 -8.88
N GLY A 17 3.11 13.86 -8.05
CA GLY A 17 2.86 13.30 -6.71
C GLY A 17 2.22 14.33 -5.78
N ARG A 18 2.66 15.61 -5.85
CA ARG A 18 2.04 16.71 -5.09
C ARG A 18 0.56 16.88 -5.48
N ALA A 19 0.25 16.96 -6.76
CA ALA A 19 -1.13 17.06 -7.25
C ALA A 19 -1.97 15.83 -6.90
N TYR A 20 -1.35 14.63 -6.79
CA TYR A 20 -2.03 13.43 -6.29
C TYR A 20 -2.37 13.58 -4.81
N THR A 21 -1.45 14.03 -3.96
CA THR A 21 -1.67 14.28 -2.54
C THR A 21 -2.85 15.22 -2.33
N ASP A 22 -2.88 16.36 -3.05
CA ASP A 22 -3.96 17.34 -2.94
C ASP A 22 -5.33 16.75 -3.29
N ARG A 23 -5.39 15.89 -4.32
CA ARG A 23 -6.64 15.23 -4.75
C ARG A 23 -7.11 14.13 -3.80
N THR A 24 -6.18 13.51 -3.07
CA THR A 24 -6.48 12.39 -2.17
C THR A 24 -6.54 12.81 -0.70
N THR A 25 -6.49 14.11 -0.45
CA THR A 25 -6.78 14.70 0.86
C THR A 25 -8.29 14.83 1.01
N PHE A 26 -8.87 13.97 1.83
CA PHE A 26 -10.31 13.93 2.08
C PHE A 26 -10.68 14.86 3.24
N ALA A 27 -11.86 15.47 3.17
CA ALA A 27 -12.36 16.38 4.20
C ALA A 27 -12.52 15.67 5.57
N ASP A 28 -12.92 14.42 5.55
CA ASP A 28 -13.12 13.57 6.73
C ASP A 28 -13.09 12.07 6.36
N ASP A 29 -13.15 11.22 7.37
CA ASP A 29 -13.18 9.78 7.23
C ASP A 29 -14.42 9.24 6.49
N LYS A 30 -15.55 9.95 6.57
CA LYS A 30 -16.77 9.59 5.85
C LYS A 30 -16.58 9.80 4.35
N ALA A 31 -15.94 10.89 3.94
CA ALA A 31 -15.62 11.16 2.55
C ALA A 31 -14.67 10.09 2.00
N PHE A 32 -13.64 9.69 2.77
CA PHE A 32 -12.74 8.61 2.40
C PHE A 32 -13.47 7.27 2.25
N ASN A 33 -14.28 6.87 3.22
CA ASN A 33 -15.06 5.64 3.16
C ASN A 33 -16.07 5.62 2.02
N SER A 34 -16.62 6.77 1.62
CA SER A 34 -17.57 6.86 0.50
C SER A 34 -16.95 6.48 -0.85
N VAL A 35 -15.64 6.68 -1.02
CA VAL A 35 -14.93 6.23 -2.23
C VAL A 35 -14.94 4.70 -2.31
N TYR A 36 -14.61 4.02 -1.22
CA TYR A 36 -14.63 2.56 -1.16
C TYR A 36 -16.04 1.98 -1.29
N LEU A 37 -17.02 2.60 -0.63
CA LEU A 37 -18.41 2.17 -0.73
C LEU A 37 -18.94 2.26 -2.18
N ARG A 38 -18.60 3.33 -2.91
CA ARG A 38 -18.97 3.48 -4.32
C ARG A 38 -18.25 2.46 -5.20
N ARG A 39 -16.95 2.23 -4.95
CA ARG A 39 -16.11 1.38 -5.78
C ARG A 39 -16.32 -0.11 -5.53
N TYR A 40 -16.50 -0.54 -4.27
CA TYR A 40 -16.56 -1.95 -3.88
C TYR A 40 -17.84 -2.37 -3.14
N GLY A 41 -18.79 -1.46 -2.94
CA GLY A 41 -19.98 -1.74 -2.14
C GLY A 41 -19.71 -1.92 -0.63
N ARG A 42 -18.47 -1.70 -0.17
CA ARG A 42 -18.03 -1.82 1.22
C ARG A 42 -17.18 -0.62 1.63
N THR A 43 -17.29 -0.17 2.88
CA THR A 43 -16.39 0.86 3.40
C THR A 43 -14.99 0.30 3.63
N ARG A 44 -13.97 1.17 3.62
CA ARG A 44 -12.60 0.73 3.93
C ARG A 44 -12.49 0.20 5.36
N ASP A 45 -13.18 0.83 6.30
CA ASP A 45 -13.25 0.37 7.70
C ASP A 45 -13.75 -1.07 7.77
N ALA A 46 -14.84 -1.42 7.04
CA ALA A 46 -15.37 -2.78 7.00
C ALA A 46 -14.41 -3.79 6.35
N ILE A 47 -13.72 -3.39 5.28
CA ILE A 47 -12.70 -4.24 4.64
C ILE A 47 -11.54 -4.49 5.62
N CYS A 48 -10.98 -3.44 6.24
CA CYS A 48 -9.87 -3.59 7.18
C CYS A 48 -10.27 -4.42 8.40
N GLN A 49 -11.48 -4.23 8.94
CA GLN A 49 -11.98 -4.99 10.08
C GLN A 49 -12.08 -6.49 9.75
N ASP A 50 -12.56 -6.82 8.57
CA ASP A 50 -12.71 -8.20 8.09
C ASP A 50 -11.34 -8.88 7.88
N TRP A 51 -10.42 -8.20 7.18
CA TRP A 51 -9.11 -8.77 6.84
C TRP A 51 -8.15 -8.87 8.02
N LEU A 52 -8.24 -7.95 8.98
CA LEU A 52 -7.29 -7.81 10.08
C LEU A 52 -7.92 -8.16 11.46
N SER A 53 -9.02 -8.92 11.47
CA SER A 53 -9.71 -9.34 12.70
C SER A 53 -8.78 -10.05 13.67
N ASP A 54 -7.91 -10.92 13.16
CA ASP A 54 -7.01 -11.78 13.93
C ASP A 54 -5.63 -11.13 14.21
N VAL A 55 -5.40 -9.90 13.72
CA VAL A 55 -4.18 -9.16 13.99
C VAL A 55 -4.29 -8.47 15.35
N PRO A 56 -3.35 -8.70 16.30
CA PRO A 56 -3.37 -8.05 17.61
C PRO A 56 -3.35 -6.52 17.51
N ARG A 57 -4.10 -5.82 18.38
CA ARG A 57 -4.21 -4.35 18.35
C ARG A 57 -2.92 -3.64 18.80
N ASP A 58 -1.98 -4.36 19.38
CA ASP A 58 -0.62 -3.90 19.72
C ASP A 58 0.44 -4.34 18.69
N ALA A 59 0.02 -4.92 17.57
CA ALA A 59 0.91 -5.23 16.45
C ALA A 59 1.56 -3.94 15.89
N ARG A 60 2.84 -4.03 15.53
CA ARG A 60 3.52 -2.98 14.76
C ARG A 60 3.18 -3.15 13.29
N ILE A 61 2.58 -2.12 12.70
CA ILE A 61 2.06 -2.15 11.34
C ILE A 61 2.74 -1.09 10.51
N LEU A 62 3.28 -1.47 9.35
CA LEU A 62 3.84 -0.55 8.35
C LEU A 62 2.96 -0.50 7.12
N GLU A 63 2.62 0.70 6.68
CA GLU A 63 2.13 0.96 5.31
C GLU A 63 3.29 1.44 4.44
N VAL A 64 3.54 0.75 3.32
CA VAL A 64 4.48 1.18 2.28
C VAL A 64 3.71 2.04 1.29
N GLY A 65 4.20 3.25 1.00
CA GLY A 65 3.49 4.24 0.17
C GLY A 65 2.23 4.78 0.86
N SER A 66 2.41 5.22 2.11
CA SER A 66 1.28 5.57 3.01
C SER A 66 0.52 6.84 2.63
N SER A 67 1.03 7.61 1.67
CA SER A 67 0.47 8.93 1.36
C SER A 67 0.33 9.76 2.66
N ILE A 68 -0.75 10.49 2.83
CA ILE A 68 -1.05 11.26 4.04
C ILE A 68 -1.57 10.41 5.21
N GLY A 69 -1.53 9.06 5.11
CA GLY A 69 -1.93 8.13 6.17
C GLY A 69 -3.42 7.80 6.22
N ASN A 70 -4.16 7.95 5.10
CA ASN A 70 -5.60 7.65 5.05
C ASN A 70 -5.92 6.23 5.54
N GLN A 71 -5.18 5.23 5.08
CA GLN A 71 -5.38 3.83 5.47
C GLN A 71 -5.00 3.60 6.94
N LEU A 72 -3.88 4.20 7.37
CA LEU A 72 -3.41 4.09 8.76
C LEU A 72 -4.41 4.72 9.74
N ARG A 73 -5.09 5.83 9.37
CA ARG A 73 -6.19 6.39 10.18
C ARG A 73 -7.37 5.43 10.32
N VAL A 74 -7.67 4.64 9.27
CA VAL A 74 -8.66 3.56 9.40
C VAL A 74 -8.23 2.57 10.48
N LEU A 75 -6.98 2.09 10.42
CA LEU A 75 -6.46 1.15 11.40
C LEU A 75 -6.42 1.75 12.82
N GLN A 76 -6.10 3.04 12.95
CA GLN A 76 -6.14 3.76 14.23
C GLN A 76 -7.55 3.76 14.84
N ARG A 77 -8.59 4.03 14.05
CA ARG A 77 -9.99 3.95 14.49
C ARG A 77 -10.42 2.53 14.88
N LEU A 78 -9.85 1.52 14.24
CA LEU A 78 -10.06 0.11 14.59
C LEU A 78 -9.27 -0.33 15.84
N GLY A 79 -8.53 0.59 16.48
CA GLY A 79 -7.83 0.38 17.75
C GLY A 79 -6.40 -0.10 17.64
N PHE A 80 -5.80 -0.15 16.45
CA PHE A 80 -4.35 -0.41 16.30
C PHE A 80 -3.54 0.78 16.82
N ARG A 81 -2.45 0.51 17.57
CA ARG A 81 -1.72 1.53 18.32
C ARG A 81 -0.34 1.87 17.78
N HIS A 82 0.31 0.95 17.09
CA HIS A 82 1.69 1.11 16.60
C HIS A 82 1.68 1.15 15.08
N LEU A 83 1.39 2.33 14.53
CA LEU A 83 1.16 2.58 13.13
C LEU A 83 2.30 3.41 12.54
N TYR A 84 2.88 2.89 11.48
CA TYR A 84 4.01 3.47 10.77
C TYR A 84 3.69 3.57 9.28
N GLY A 85 4.22 4.59 8.63
CA GLY A 85 4.13 4.75 7.19
C GLY A 85 5.46 5.19 6.59
N ILE A 86 5.75 4.75 5.38
CA ILE A 86 6.80 5.34 4.55
C ILE A 86 6.19 5.91 3.27
N GLU A 87 6.70 7.06 2.86
CA GLU A 87 6.24 7.78 1.68
C GLU A 87 7.42 8.47 0.98
N VAL A 88 7.46 8.43 -0.34
CA VAL A 88 8.57 9.00 -1.12
C VAL A 88 8.44 10.52 -1.31
N GLN A 89 7.20 11.03 -1.28
CA GLN A 89 6.89 12.42 -1.52
C GLN A 89 6.99 13.24 -0.22
N ARG A 90 8.03 14.08 -0.11
CA ARG A 90 8.26 14.92 1.08
C ARG A 90 7.08 15.81 1.45
N TYR A 91 6.46 16.46 0.46
CA TYR A 91 5.29 17.29 0.68
C TYR A 91 4.15 16.50 1.34
N CYS A 92 3.95 15.26 0.89
CA CYS A 92 2.94 14.37 1.45
C CYS A 92 3.22 14.02 2.92
N VAL A 93 4.48 13.69 3.25
CA VAL A 93 4.92 13.43 4.64
C VAL A 93 4.67 14.65 5.53
N ASP A 94 4.94 15.87 5.06
CA ASP A 94 4.71 17.08 5.83
C ASP A 94 3.21 17.35 6.06
N GLN A 95 2.34 17.04 5.10
CA GLN A 95 0.89 17.06 5.28
C GLN A 95 0.41 15.99 6.27
N ALA A 96 0.97 14.78 6.19
CA ALA A 96 0.61 13.66 7.06
C ALA A 96 0.82 13.99 8.56
N LYS A 97 1.85 14.76 8.91
CA LYS A 97 2.10 15.19 10.29
C LYS A 97 0.93 15.97 10.92
N GLN A 98 0.17 16.69 10.11
CA GLN A 98 -0.99 17.45 10.56
C GLN A 98 -2.28 16.62 10.48
N LEU A 99 -2.42 15.81 9.43
CA LEU A 99 -3.64 15.09 9.10
C LEU A 99 -3.77 13.73 9.80
N SER A 100 -2.65 13.16 10.25
CA SER A 100 -2.60 11.82 10.85
C SER A 100 -1.87 11.83 12.20
N PRO A 101 -2.38 12.56 13.21
CA PRO A 101 -1.74 12.66 14.51
C PRO A 101 -1.64 11.29 15.20
N GLY A 102 -0.49 11.01 15.81
CA GLY A 102 -0.22 9.74 16.50
C GLY A 102 0.13 8.58 15.56
N ILE A 103 0.42 8.87 14.29
CA ILE A 103 0.93 7.92 13.30
C ILE A 103 2.30 8.40 12.84
N ASP A 104 3.29 7.51 12.85
CA ASP A 104 4.67 7.83 12.46
C ASP A 104 4.86 7.63 10.95
N ILE A 105 4.81 8.73 10.18
CA ILE A 105 5.06 8.71 8.73
C ILE A 105 6.36 9.42 8.41
N ILE A 106 7.27 8.72 7.71
CA ILE A 106 8.59 9.23 7.34
C ILE A 106 8.81 9.17 5.83
N GLU A 107 9.71 10.04 5.35
CA GLU A 107 10.18 10.00 3.96
C GLU A 107 11.16 8.84 3.80
N ALA A 108 10.79 7.86 2.94
CA ALA A 108 11.66 6.73 2.61
C ALA A 108 11.26 6.11 1.27
N LEU A 109 12.17 5.32 0.70
CA LEU A 109 11.93 4.51 -0.49
C LEU A 109 11.42 3.12 -0.10
N ALA A 110 10.47 2.58 -0.86
CA ALA A 110 10.02 1.20 -0.69
C ALA A 110 11.13 0.15 -0.99
N ALA A 111 12.13 0.54 -1.78
CA ALA A 111 13.29 -0.28 -2.11
C ALA A 111 14.48 -0.13 -1.10
N ASP A 112 14.30 0.69 -0.05
CA ASP A 112 15.30 0.89 1.04
C ASP A 112 14.54 1.34 2.28
N ILE A 113 13.89 0.39 2.97
CA ILE A 113 13.05 0.64 4.14
C ILE A 113 13.93 0.80 5.38
N PRO A 114 13.95 1.99 6.05
CA PRO A 114 14.91 2.29 7.11
C PRO A 114 14.54 1.67 8.47
N PHE A 115 14.17 0.41 8.46
CA PHE A 115 13.86 -0.39 9.64
C PHE A 115 14.60 -1.72 9.60
N LYS A 116 14.88 -2.29 10.77
CA LYS A 116 15.56 -3.58 10.90
C LYS A 116 14.68 -4.74 10.42
N ASP A 117 15.34 -5.86 10.13
CA ASP A 117 14.68 -7.10 9.73
C ASP A 117 13.65 -7.56 10.77
N GLY A 118 12.48 -8.01 10.29
CA GLY A 118 11.40 -8.52 11.13
C GLY A 118 10.86 -7.51 12.15
N TYR A 119 10.94 -6.21 11.87
CA TYR A 119 10.49 -5.19 12.81
C TYR A 119 8.97 -5.11 12.92
N PHE A 120 8.24 -5.32 11.82
CA PHE A 120 6.80 -5.16 11.75
C PHE A 120 6.07 -6.51 11.78
N ASP A 121 5.02 -6.58 12.56
CA ASP A 121 4.13 -7.75 12.62
C ASP A 121 3.30 -7.87 11.36
N LEU A 122 2.93 -6.72 10.76
CA LEU A 122 2.23 -6.62 9.49
C LEU A 122 2.87 -5.52 8.64
N VAL A 123 3.19 -5.82 7.40
CA VAL A 123 3.52 -4.83 6.36
C VAL A 123 2.43 -4.87 5.31
N PHE A 124 1.92 -3.70 4.90
CA PHE A 124 0.89 -3.68 3.87
C PHE A 124 1.10 -2.60 2.80
N THR A 125 0.48 -2.84 1.65
CA THR A 125 0.41 -1.91 0.53
C THR A 125 -1.04 -1.75 0.09
N ASN A 126 -1.39 -0.56 -0.41
CA ASN A 126 -2.70 -0.30 -0.98
C ASN A 126 -2.59 0.58 -2.23
N ASN A 127 -2.70 -0.03 -3.39
CA ASN A 127 -2.50 0.62 -4.68
C ASN A 127 -1.14 1.33 -4.80
N VAL A 128 -0.10 0.63 -4.39
CA VAL A 128 1.29 1.11 -4.39
C VAL A 128 2.19 0.27 -5.27
N LEU A 129 2.07 -1.07 -5.21
CA LEU A 129 2.88 -1.97 -6.03
C LEU A 129 2.64 -1.74 -7.53
N ILE A 130 1.46 -1.27 -7.88
CA ILE A 130 1.07 -0.88 -9.24
C ILE A 130 1.95 0.22 -9.85
N HIS A 131 2.73 0.95 -9.07
CA HIS A 131 3.57 2.07 -9.51
C HIS A 131 5.05 1.73 -9.65
N PHE A 132 5.42 0.47 -9.45
CA PHE A 132 6.77 -0.02 -9.69
C PHE A 132 6.85 -0.73 -11.03
N ALA A 133 7.88 -0.40 -11.82
CA ALA A 133 8.18 -1.16 -13.03
C ALA A 133 8.50 -2.63 -12.66
N PRO A 134 8.20 -3.60 -13.55
CA PRO A 134 8.47 -5.01 -13.26
C PRO A 134 9.90 -5.31 -12.79
N ASP A 135 10.89 -4.61 -13.37
CA ASP A 135 12.31 -4.78 -13.02
C ASP A 135 12.66 -4.25 -11.61
N ASP A 136 11.90 -3.26 -11.10
CA ASP A 136 12.13 -2.65 -9.79
C ASP A 136 11.42 -3.40 -8.65
N LEU A 137 10.39 -4.17 -8.97
CA LEU A 137 9.55 -4.87 -7.98
C LEU A 137 10.33 -5.86 -7.12
N ALA A 138 11.33 -6.50 -7.68
CA ALA A 138 12.15 -7.48 -6.96
C ALA A 138 12.76 -6.90 -5.69
N GLN A 139 13.34 -5.71 -5.77
CA GLN A 139 13.96 -5.04 -4.63
C GLN A 139 12.91 -4.56 -3.61
N VAL A 140 11.76 -4.07 -4.07
CA VAL A 140 10.65 -3.67 -3.20
C VAL A 140 10.11 -4.87 -2.42
N PHE A 141 9.94 -6.01 -3.08
CA PHE A 141 9.52 -7.25 -2.43
C PHE A 141 10.53 -7.75 -1.41
N ASP A 142 11.84 -7.66 -1.71
CA ASP A 142 12.91 -8.03 -0.78
C ASP A 142 12.83 -7.20 0.49
N GLU A 143 12.62 -5.89 0.39
CA GLU A 143 12.50 -5.00 1.53
C GLU A 143 11.22 -5.22 2.33
N ILE A 144 10.06 -5.38 1.65
CA ILE A 144 8.80 -5.74 2.32
C ILE A 144 8.98 -7.06 3.10
N HIS A 145 9.53 -8.10 2.46
CA HIS A 145 9.78 -9.38 3.11
C HIS A 145 10.77 -9.27 4.26
N ARG A 146 11.87 -8.52 4.07
CA ARG A 146 12.93 -8.33 5.08
C ARG A 146 12.37 -7.73 6.37
N VAL A 147 11.60 -6.64 6.27
CA VAL A 147 11.09 -5.94 7.45
C VAL A 147 9.86 -6.59 8.08
N THR A 148 9.21 -7.52 7.35
CA THR A 148 8.05 -8.28 7.83
C THR A 148 8.48 -9.40 8.78
N ARG A 149 7.83 -9.47 9.93
CA ARG A 149 7.95 -10.57 10.89
C ARG A 149 6.89 -11.64 10.69
N ARG A 150 5.67 -11.26 10.28
CA ARG A 150 4.54 -12.19 10.37
C ARG A 150 3.58 -12.15 9.18
N PHE A 151 3.12 -10.98 8.76
CA PHE A 151 2.11 -10.86 7.70
C PHE A 151 2.48 -9.83 6.66
N VAL A 152 2.20 -10.15 5.39
CA VAL A 152 2.14 -9.19 4.29
C VAL A 152 0.72 -9.13 3.80
N TRP A 153 0.12 -7.93 3.74
CA TRP A 153 -1.22 -7.70 3.21
C TRP A 153 -1.16 -6.70 2.06
N GLY A 154 -1.81 -7.02 0.97
CA GLY A 154 -1.92 -6.12 -0.18
C GLY A 154 -3.35 -5.93 -0.62
N PHE A 155 -3.63 -4.77 -1.21
CA PHE A 155 -4.88 -4.45 -1.91
C PHE A 155 -4.50 -3.66 -3.17
N GLU A 156 -4.42 -4.33 -4.32
CA GLU A 156 -3.77 -3.81 -5.53
C GLU A 156 -4.62 -4.06 -6.78
N TYR A 157 -4.40 -3.26 -7.83
CA TYR A 157 -5.03 -3.48 -9.13
C TYR A 157 -4.59 -4.82 -9.71
N TYR A 158 -5.57 -5.62 -10.10
CA TYR A 158 -5.34 -7.00 -10.53
C TYR A 158 -5.37 -7.18 -12.05
N ALA A 159 -4.45 -7.97 -12.53
CA ALA A 159 -4.50 -8.69 -13.81
C ALA A 159 -3.73 -10.02 -13.64
N PRO A 160 -4.05 -11.08 -14.42
CA PRO A 160 -3.32 -12.36 -14.33
C PRO A 160 -1.84 -12.22 -14.70
N ASP A 161 -1.51 -11.30 -15.60
CA ASP A 161 -0.16 -10.99 -16.06
C ASP A 161 0.12 -9.50 -15.98
N PHE A 162 1.40 -9.11 -16.02
CA PHE A 162 1.79 -7.71 -16.05
C PHE A 162 1.12 -6.98 -17.22
N THR A 163 0.24 -6.05 -16.90
CA THR A 163 -0.53 -5.28 -17.87
C THR A 163 -0.27 -3.79 -17.64
N PRO A 164 0.46 -3.11 -18.55
CA PRO A 164 0.69 -1.67 -18.44
C PRO A 164 -0.63 -0.91 -18.67
N VAL A 165 -0.80 0.17 -17.91
CA VAL A 165 -1.96 1.04 -18.01
C VAL A 165 -1.49 2.47 -18.21
N ASN A 166 -2.10 3.18 -19.19
CA ASN A 166 -1.87 4.63 -19.32
C ASN A 166 -2.51 5.33 -18.12
N TYR A 167 -1.68 5.87 -17.23
CA TYR A 167 -2.16 6.51 -16.03
C TYR A 167 -2.06 8.02 -16.14
N ARG A 168 -3.20 8.69 -16.34
CA ARG A 168 -3.31 10.16 -16.48
C ARG A 168 -2.35 10.73 -17.53
N GLY A 169 -2.25 10.08 -18.68
CA GLY A 169 -1.39 10.49 -19.77
C GLY A 169 0.09 10.07 -19.62
N ASN A 170 0.45 9.36 -18.54
CA ASN A 170 1.79 8.80 -18.38
C ASN A 170 1.79 7.33 -18.76
N GLU A 171 2.67 6.97 -19.68
CA GLU A 171 3.03 5.58 -19.96
C GLU A 171 4.07 5.12 -18.94
N ASN A 172 4.14 3.83 -18.68
CA ASN A 172 5.10 3.22 -17.76
C ASN A 172 5.06 3.78 -16.32
N LEU A 173 3.88 4.15 -15.82
CA LEU A 173 3.67 4.64 -14.47
C LEU A 173 2.70 3.78 -13.66
N LEU A 174 1.94 2.89 -14.30
CA LEU A 174 1.01 1.99 -13.65
C LEU A 174 0.95 0.64 -14.38
N TRP A 175 0.99 -0.43 -13.59
CA TRP A 175 0.82 -1.81 -14.04
C TRP A 175 -0.21 -2.50 -13.17
N LYS A 176 -0.99 -3.40 -13.77
CA LYS A 176 -1.80 -4.39 -13.06
C LYS A 176 -1.04 -5.71 -13.08
N ALA A 177 -1.12 -6.47 -11.99
CA ALA A 177 -0.54 -7.81 -11.89
C ALA A 177 -1.19 -8.61 -10.76
N ASP A 178 -0.85 -9.89 -10.63
CA ASP A 178 -1.15 -10.69 -9.44
C ASP A 178 -0.01 -10.57 -8.41
N TYR A 179 0.03 -9.46 -7.67
CA TYR A 179 1.11 -9.14 -6.74
C TYR A 179 1.23 -10.14 -5.58
N GLY A 180 0.10 -10.70 -5.11
CA GLY A 180 0.10 -11.75 -4.10
C GLY A 180 0.80 -13.02 -4.59
N ARG A 181 0.49 -13.46 -5.80
CA ARG A 181 1.16 -14.59 -6.46
C ARG A 181 2.64 -14.32 -6.66
N LEU A 182 3.02 -13.14 -7.17
CA LEU A 182 4.42 -12.77 -7.40
C LEU A 182 5.26 -12.79 -6.11
N LEU A 183 4.72 -12.27 -5.00
CA LEU A 183 5.35 -12.35 -3.68
C LEU A 183 5.51 -13.80 -3.20
N HIS A 184 4.46 -14.61 -3.33
CA HIS A 184 4.50 -16.01 -2.93
C HIS A 184 5.48 -16.84 -3.76
N GLU A 185 5.56 -16.60 -5.08
CA GLU A 185 6.53 -17.27 -5.95
C GLU A 185 7.97 -16.88 -5.65
N ARG A 186 8.21 -15.63 -5.21
CA ARG A 186 9.55 -15.14 -4.85
C ARG A 186 10.04 -15.68 -3.50
N PHE A 187 9.17 -15.85 -2.53
CA PHE A 187 9.52 -16.23 -1.16
C PHE A 187 8.79 -17.50 -0.75
N SER A 188 9.51 -18.62 -0.77
CA SER A 188 8.95 -19.95 -0.47
C SER A 188 8.51 -20.12 0.99
N ASP A 189 8.91 -19.21 1.90
CA ASP A 189 8.50 -19.17 3.30
C ASP A 189 7.15 -18.44 3.49
N LEU A 190 6.68 -17.67 2.51
CA LEU A 190 5.35 -17.04 2.57
C LEU A 190 4.27 -18.06 2.23
N ARG A 191 3.21 -18.08 3.04
CA ARG A 191 2.01 -18.93 2.83
C ARG A 191 0.79 -18.06 2.58
N VAL A 192 0.02 -18.37 1.54
CA VAL A 192 -1.24 -17.70 1.26
C VAL A 192 -2.25 -18.05 2.35
N CYS A 193 -2.71 -17.05 3.11
CA CYS A 193 -3.77 -17.19 4.11
C CYS A 193 -5.15 -16.90 3.52
N ARG A 194 -5.25 -15.84 2.71
CA ARG A 194 -6.51 -15.42 2.08
C ARG A 194 -6.22 -14.60 0.83
N GLU A 195 -7.05 -14.79 -0.19
CA GLU A 195 -7.13 -13.93 -1.37
C GLU A 195 -8.60 -13.67 -1.71
N GLU A 196 -8.89 -12.48 -2.21
CA GLU A 196 -10.24 -12.09 -2.62
C GLU A 196 -10.17 -11.04 -3.72
N ALA A 197 -10.96 -11.23 -4.76
CA ALA A 197 -11.11 -10.27 -5.86
C ALA A 197 -12.28 -9.32 -5.56
N TYR A 198 -12.10 -8.05 -5.86
CA TYR A 198 -13.07 -6.98 -5.68
C TYR A 198 -13.38 -6.35 -7.04
N ASP A 199 -14.58 -6.58 -7.55
CA ASP A 199 -15.05 -5.91 -8.75
C ASP A 199 -15.20 -4.40 -8.49
N CYS A 200 -14.69 -3.58 -9.42
CA CYS A 200 -14.83 -2.14 -9.36
C CYS A 200 -16.18 -1.71 -9.91
N LEU A 201 -17.15 -1.43 -9.03
CA LEU A 201 -18.53 -1.08 -9.41
C LEU A 201 -18.64 0.23 -10.18
N ASP A 202 -17.72 1.17 -9.96
CA ASP A 202 -17.66 2.46 -10.65
C ASP A 202 -16.82 2.44 -11.95
N GLU A 203 -16.09 1.33 -12.18
CA GLU A 203 -15.28 1.09 -13.38
C GLU A 203 -15.45 -0.37 -13.85
N PRO A 204 -16.59 -0.76 -14.44
CA PRO A 204 -16.87 -2.14 -14.83
C PRO A 204 -15.77 -2.77 -15.68
N GLY A 205 -15.38 -4.00 -15.34
CA GLY A 205 -14.28 -4.73 -15.98
C GLY A 205 -12.92 -4.52 -15.31
N ASN A 206 -12.77 -3.58 -14.39
CA ASN A 206 -11.63 -3.50 -13.50
C ASN A 206 -11.85 -4.35 -12.24
N VAL A 207 -10.78 -4.97 -11.79
CA VAL A 207 -10.76 -5.81 -10.58
C VAL A 207 -9.55 -5.41 -9.75
N ASP A 208 -9.75 -5.27 -8.44
CA ASP A 208 -8.66 -5.17 -7.48
C ASP A 208 -8.60 -6.47 -6.69
N LYS A 209 -7.43 -6.88 -6.24
CA LYS A 209 -7.24 -8.12 -5.47
C LYS A 209 -6.60 -7.80 -4.13
N ALA A 210 -7.25 -8.28 -3.07
CA ALA A 210 -6.64 -8.32 -1.76
C ALA A 210 -6.01 -9.70 -1.53
N PHE A 211 -4.87 -9.70 -0.84
CA PHE A 211 -4.17 -10.93 -0.43
C PHE A 211 -3.57 -10.75 0.95
N LEU A 212 -3.55 -11.81 1.74
CA LEU A 212 -2.87 -11.91 3.03
C LEU A 212 -1.94 -13.11 2.99
N LEU A 213 -0.65 -12.84 3.18
CA LEU A 213 0.39 -13.86 3.24
C LEU A 213 0.97 -13.92 4.66
N ALA A 214 1.25 -15.12 5.16
CA ALA A 214 1.93 -15.32 6.44
C ALA A 214 3.37 -15.78 6.26
N LYS A 215 4.25 -15.17 7.04
CA LYS A 215 5.64 -15.59 7.23
C LYS A 215 5.71 -16.42 8.53
N PRO A 216 6.36 -17.58 8.53
CA PRO A 216 6.42 -18.49 9.69
C PRO A 216 7.20 -17.92 10.88
#